data_406a39bf66e54df42095e786db03edc9
#
_entry.id   406a39bf66e54df42095e786db03edc9
#
_cell.length_a   1.000
_cell.length_b   1.000
_cell.length_c   1.000
_cell.angle_alpha   90.00
_cell.angle_beta   90.00
_cell.angle_gamma   90.00
#
_symmetry.space_group_name_H-M   'P 1'
#
loop_
_entity.id
_entity.type
_entity.pdbx_description
1 polymer ?
#
loop_
_entity_poly.entity_id
_entity_poly.type
_entity_poly.pdbx_seq_one_letter_code
_entity_poly.pdbx_strand_id
1 'polypeptide(L)'
;MRGIRALNNLPKRCYAAARRSEALTEPLTGRAPSSAALLPSQNVQVSKLPNGLVVASLENNSPLSSVGVFVKAGCRYETVENQGVSHVLRLAANLTTKGASAFKICRGVEALGGSLSVTSSRETTVYTADCLRDHLDLLFEFLVNVTAAQDFRPWEVDDLTSRVKIDKALAQQCPQIGVIEKLHEAAYKNALSNSLYCPDYMVGRVSSTQLQSFVEDHFTAGRMALVGLGVQHSVLRQMGEGLLSVHSGAGAPAAKAVYRGGELRVQNNDDLVHALITSEGGVTGSAEANAFSVLQRILGAGPHVKRGSNITSKLSQGIAKATTQPFDATAFNASYSDSGLFGVYTIAQADSAGEVIKAAIAQVRGVAEGNVSEADISRAKNQVKSEYLMSLESSEGLMEEIGAQALTTAAYQLPDAVLQAIDAVTQDDVVKAAKQFVDGKKTMAASGHLVNTPFVDEV
;
A
#
# COMPACT_ATOMS: atom_id res chain seq x y z
N MET A 1 45.53 -10.70 -57.12
CA MET A 1 44.05 -10.67 -57.19
C MET A 1 43.52 -12.07 -57.05
N ARG A 2 43.28 -12.50 -55.81
CA ARG A 2 42.63 -13.76 -55.49
C ARG A 2 41.97 -13.50 -54.11
N GLY A 3 40.65 -13.60 -54.02
CA GLY A 3 40.01 -13.70 -52.70
C GLY A 3 38.80 -12.82 -52.46
N ILE A 4 37.79 -12.80 -53.33
CA ILE A 4 36.43 -12.35 -52.97
C ILE A 4 35.44 -13.34 -53.61
N ARG A 5 35.36 -14.54 -53.07
CA ARG A 5 34.31 -15.52 -53.41
C ARG A 5 34.05 -16.46 -52.22
N ALA A 6 33.69 -15.94 -51.08
CA ALA A 6 33.29 -16.79 -49.96
C ALA A 6 32.33 -16.10 -48.99
N LEU A 7 31.43 -15.22 -49.46
CA LEU A 7 30.43 -14.60 -48.57
C LEU A 7 28.98 -14.81 -49.05
N ASN A 8 28.73 -15.78 -49.93
CA ASN A 8 27.37 -16.01 -50.45
C ASN A 8 26.64 -17.22 -49.84
N ASN A 9 27.15 -17.83 -48.78
CA ASN A 9 26.46 -18.95 -48.10
C ASN A 9 26.10 -18.67 -46.65
N LEU A 10 25.72 -17.44 -46.32
CA LEU A 10 24.94 -17.21 -45.11
C LEU A 10 23.52 -17.69 -45.40
N PRO A 11 22.96 -18.61 -44.58
CA PRO A 11 21.58 -19.00 -44.72
C PRO A 11 20.74 -17.75 -44.55
N LYS A 12 20.07 -17.31 -45.62
CA LYS A 12 19.00 -16.33 -45.54
C LYS A 12 18.00 -16.91 -44.58
N ARG A 13 17.98 -16.45 -43.33
CA ARG A 13 16.87 -16.70 -42.43
C ARG A 13 15.65 -16.12 -43.15
N CYS A 14 14.84 -16.99 -43.71
CA CYS A 14 13.49 -16.64 -44.11
C CYS A 14 12.79 -16.16 -42.87
N TYR A 15 12.76 -14.86 -42.63
CA TYR A 15 11.81 -14.26 -41.71
C TYR A 15 10.43 -14.55 -42.28
N ALA A 16 9.80 -15.52 -41.65
CA ALA A 16 8.38 -15.76 -41.66
C ALA A 16 7.73 -15.63 -43.06
N ALA A 17 7.39 -16.74 -43.64
CA ALA A 17 6.17 -16.76 -44.43
C ALA A 17 5.14 -15.99 -43.57
N ALA A 18 4.65 -14.84 -44.07
CA ALA A 18 3.63 -14.07 -43.39
C ALA A 18 2.46 -15.04 -43.15
N ARG A 19 2.35 -15.54 -41.91
CA ARG A 19 1.12 -16.17 -41.48
C ARG A 19 0.08 -15.10 -41.74
N ARG A 20 -0.88 -15.37 -42.61
CA ARG A 20 -2.05 -14.53 -42.78
C ARG A 20 -2.53 -14.25 -41.37
N SER A 21 -2.50 -12.99 -40.94
CA SER A 21 -3.13 -12.60 -39.71
C SER A 21 -4.61 -12.93 -39.91
N GLU A 22 -5.10 -13.92 -39.22
CA GLU A 22 -6.51 -14.22 -39.15
C GLU A 22 -7.20 -12.95 -38.60
N ALA A 23 -8.34 -12.61 -39.21
CA ALA A 23 -9.07 -11.46 -38.76
C ALA A 23 -9.40 -11.59 -37.28
N LEU A 24 -9.25 -10.52 -36.51
CA LEU A 24 -9.53 -10.51 -35.04
C LEU A 24 -10.97 -10.94 -34.71
N THR A 25 -11.85 -11.03 -35.72
CA THR A 25 -13.25 -11.49 -35.61
C THR A 25 -13.41 -13.00 -35.79
N GLU A 26 -12.36 -13.71 -36.24
CA GLU A 26 -12.44 -15.17 -36.36
C GLU A 26 -12.00 -15.78 -35.02
N PRO A 27 -12.80 -16.71 -34.43
CA PRO A 27 -12.39 -17.41 -33.25
C PRO A 27 -11.10 -18.17 -33.58
N LEU A 28 -10.07 -17.98 -32.77
CA LEU A 28 -8.84 -18.77 -32.86
C LEU A 28 -9.24 -20.23 -32.86
N THR A 29 -9.12 -20.90 -34.02
CA THR A 29 -9.32 -22.36 -34.08
C THR A 29 -8.28 -22.99 -33.17
N GLY A 30 -8.70 -23.20 -31.94
CA GLY A 30 -7.82 -23.67 -30.88
C GLY A 30 -7.27 -25.03 -31.27
N ARG A 31 -5.99 -25.12 -31.42
CA ARG A 31 -5.30 -26.34 -31.05
C ARG A 31 -5.77 -26.60 -29.63
N ALA A 32 -6.53 -27.67 -29.42
CA ALA A 32 -6.85 -28.12 -28.08
C ALA A 32 -5.56 -28.04 -27.26
N PRO A 33 -5.53 -27.35 -26.12
CA PRO A 33 -4.33 -27.28 -25.33
C PRO A 33 -3.89 -28.73 -25.15
N SER A 34 -2.68 -29.06 -25.64
CA SER A 34 -2.03 -30.31 -25.24
C SER A 34 -2.22 -30.32 -23.74
N SER A 35 -2.69 -31.43 -23.17
CA SER A 35 -2.90 -31.56 -21.74
C SER A 35 -1.63 -31.04 -21.04
N ALA A 36 -1.55 -29.73 -20.84
CA ALA A 36 -0.56 -29.12 -20.02
C ALA A 36 -0.76 -29.82 -18.69
N ALA A 37 0.27 -30.54 -18.24
CA ALA A 37 0.23 -31.16 -16.92
C ALA A 37 -0.29 -30.07 -16.00
N LEU A 38 -1.49 -30.27 -15.45
CA LEU A 38 -2.09 -29.32 -14.52
C LEU A 38 -1.06 -29.19 -13.40
N LEU A 39 -0.39 -28.04 -13.37
CA LEU A 39 0.49 -27.74 -12.26
C LEU A 39 -0.35 -27.90 -10.99
N PRO A 40 0.19 -28.55 -9.95
CA PRO A 40 -0.55 -28.74 -8.71
C PRO A 40 -1.08 -27.38 -8.25
N SER A 41 -2.33 -27.36 -7.75
CA SER A 41 -2.94 -26.12 -7.24
C SER A 41 -2.00 -25.49 -6.21
N GLN A 42 -1.62 -24.24 -6.47
CA GLN A 42 -0.77 -23.47 -5.58
C GLN A 42 -1.64 -22.97 -4.43
N ASN A 43 -1.53 -23.61 -3.27
CA ASN A 43 -2.29 -23.23 -2.08
C ASN A 43 -1.36 -22.54 -1.07
N VAL A 44 -1.80 -21.42 -0.57
CA VAL A 44 -1.13 -20.75 0.57
C VAL A 44 -1.29 -21.64 1.80
N GLN A 45 -0.17 -21.98 2.43
CA GLN A 45 -0.14 -22.72 3.68
C GLN A 45 0.14 -21.74 4.82
N VAL A 46 -0.69 -21.80 5.86
CA VAL A 46 -0.52 -20.95 7.05
C VAL A 46 -0.39 -21.85 8.27
N SER A 47 0.58 -21.58 9.11
CA SER A 47 0.79 -22.27 10.40
C SER A 47 1.18 -21.27 11.47
N LYS A 48 0.88 -21.58 12.72
CA LYS A 48 1.28 -20.80 13.88
C LYS A 48 2.32 -21.57 14.67
N LEU A 49 3.45 -20.93 14.96
CA LEU A 49 4.51 -21.51 15.78
C LEU A 49 4.15 -21.49 17.26
N PRO A 50 4.82 -22.31 18.10
CA PRO A 50 4.57 -22.35 19.54
C PRO A 50 4.81 -21.01 20.25
N ASN A 51 5.73 -20.20 19.74
CA ASN A 51 6.01 -18.84 20.26
C ASN A 51 4.94 -17.81 19.90
N GLY A 52 4.00 -18.16 19.02
CA GLY A 52 2.94 -17.26 18.57
C GLY A 52 3.15 -16.63 17.18
N LEU A 53 4.34 -16.79 16.57
CA LEU A 53 4.65 -16.30 15.23
C LEU A 53 3.78 -17.04 14.18
N VAL A 54 3.19 -16.29 13.27
CA VAL A 54 2.45 -16.84 12.13
C VAL A 54 3.41 -16.99 10.96
N VAL A 55 3.39 -18.17 10.32
CA VAL A 55 4.19 -18.45 9.12
C VAL A 55 3.22 -18.76 7.99
N ALA A 56 3.32 -18.02 6.90
CA ALA A 56 2.55 -18.24 5.68
C ALA A 56 3.47 -18.43 4.49
N SER A 57 3.17 -19.38 3.61
CA SER A 57 3.98 -19.61 2.41
C SER A 57 3.16 -20.02 1.22
N LEU A 58 3.63 -19.64 0.05
CA LEU A 58 3.15 -20.08 -1.24
C LEU A 58 4.32 -20.62 -2.07
N GLU A 59 4.30 -21.92 -2.35
CA GLU A 59 5.26 -22.53 -3.27
C GLU A 59 4.71 -22.45 -4.71
N ASN A 60 5.35 -21.64 -5.53
CA ASN A 60 4.98 -21.44 -6.94
C ASN A 60 6.03 -21.99 -7.91
N ASN A 61 7.03 -22.74 -7.41
CA ASN A 61 8.15 -23.26 -8.19
C ASN A 61 8.90 -22.18 -9.00
N SER A 62 8.84 -20.92 -8.57
CA SER A 62 9.61 -19.84 -9.18
C SER A 62 11.10 -20.01 -8.92
N PRO A 63 11.98 -19.58 -9.86
CA PRO A 63 13.41 -19.50 -9.60
C PRO A 63 13.77 -18.40 -8.60
N LEU A 64 12.84 -17.48 -8.32
CA LEU A 64 12.97 -16.42 -7.32
C LEU A 64 12.25 -16.82 -6.05
N SER A 65 12.84 -16.47 -4.93
CA SER A 65 12.23 -16.55 -3.61
C SER A 65 12.16 -15.16 -3.00
N SER A 66 10.99 -14.81 -2.48
CA SER A 66 10.74 -13.58 -1.75
C SER A 66 10.32 -13.93 -0.34
N VAL A 67 10.95 -13.33 0.66
CA VAL A 67 10.59 -13.53 2.06
C VAL A 67 10.36 -12.19 2.73
N GLY A 68 9.25 -12.10 3.47
CA GLY A 68 8.85 -10.90 4.19
C GLY A 68 8.58 -11.15 5.66
N VAL A 69 9.04 -10.25 6.51
CA VAL A 69 8.69 -10.19 7.94
C VAL A 69 7.77 -9.00 8.15
N PHE A 70 6.53 -9.27 8.47
CA PHE A 70 5.49 -8.29 8.74
C PHE A 70 5.37 -8.07 10.24
N VAL A 71 5.41 -6.83 10.69
CA VAL A 71 5.37 -6.47 12.12
C VAL A 71 4.30 -5.42 12.36
N LYS A 72 3.44 -5.60 13.38
CA LYS A 72 2.51 -4.55 13.84
C LYS A 72 3.26 -3.49 14.65
N ALA A 73 4.02 -2.64 13.94
CA ALA A 73 4.93 -1.65 14.52
C ALA A 73 5.06 -0.40 13.62
N GLY A 74 3.92 0.23 13.29
CA GLY A 74 3.86 1.48 12.52
C GLY A 74 3.83 2.72 13.43
N CYS A 75 3.70 3.91 12.83
CA CYS A 75 3.63 5.18 13.57
C CYS A 75 2.42 5.27 14.51
N ARG A 76 1.38 4.48 14.29
CA ARG A 76 0.21 4.34 15.17
C ARG A 76 0.58 4.01 16.62
N TYR A 77 1.67 3.28 16.83
CA TYR A 77 2.09 2.80 18.15
C TYR A 77 3.07 3.73 18.85
N GLU A 78 3.40 4.85 18.21
CA GLU A 78 4.24 5.88 18.83
C GLU A 78 3.50 6.63 19.93
N THR A 79 4.24 6.96 20.96
CA THR A 79 3.80 7.82 22.07
C THR A 79 4.27 9.25 21.84
N VAL A 80 3.80 10.19 22.66
CA VAL A 80 4.23 11.61 22.59
C VAL A 80 5.75 11.75 22.81
N GLU A 81 6.37 10.84 23.57
CA GLU A 81 7.78 10.89 23.92
C GLU A 81 8.71 10.34 22.82
N ASN A 82 8.18 9.47 21.94
CA ASN A 82 8.97 8.78 20.91
C ASN A 82 8.45 8.99 19.49
N GLN A 83 7.76 10.09 19.24
CA GLN A 83 7.25 10.40 17.90
C GLN A 83 8.36 10.42 16.86
N GLY A 84 8.10 9.78 15.70
CA GLY A 84 9.06 9.63 14.62
C GLY A 84 10.00 8.45 14.75
N VAL A 85 9.87 7.64 15.81
CA VAL A 85 10.69 6.43 16.00
C VAL A 85 10.51 5.45 14.85
N SER A 86 9.29 5.22 14.35
CA SER A 86 9.04 4.30 13.23
C SER A 86 9.71 4.76 11.93
N HIS A 87 9.75 6.08 11.68
CA HIS A 87 10.48 6.64 10.55
C HIS A 87 11.98 6.41 10.65
N VAL A 88 12.57 6.72 11.83
CA VAL A 88 14.00 6.48 12.07
C VAL A 88 14.31 4.98 12.02
N LEU A 89 13.46 4.12 12.57
CA LEU A 89 13.61 2.67 12.54
C LEU A 89 13.65 2.13 11.10
N ARG A 90 12.78 2.63 10.22
CA ARG A 90 12.80 2.29 8.79
C ARG A 90 14.14 2.64 8.14
N LEU A 91 14.70 3.82 8.43
CA LEU A 91 16.00 4.26 7.92
C LEU A 91 17.17 3.53 8.58
N ALA A 92 16.98 3.03 9.81
CA ALA A 92 17.99 2.28 10.57
C ALA A 92 18.16 0.82 10.11
N ALA A 93 17.32 0.34 9.20
CA ALA A 93 17.40 -1.04 8.70
C ALA A 93 18.76 -1.40 8.08
N ASN A 94 19.51 -0.43 7.58
CA ASN A 94 20.82 -0.62 6.98
C ASN A 94 22.00 -0.41 7.95
N LEU A 95 21.72 -0.25 9.24
CA LEU A 95 22.76 -0.06 10.25
C LEU A 95 23.38 -1.38 10.68
N THR A 96 24.45 -1.27 11.47
CA THR A 96 25.13 -2.42 12.07
C THR A 96 24.21 -3.15 13.05
N THR A 97 24.22 -4.48 12.96
CA THR A 97 23.46 -5.40 13.80
C THR A 97 24.41 -6.17 14.71
N LYS A 98 23.87 -6.92 15.68
CA LYS A 98 24.67 -7.78 16.58
C LYS A 98 25.48 -8.85 15.83
N GLY A 99 24.94 -9.36 14.70
CA GLY A 99 25.55 -10.44 13.92
C GLY A 99 26.40 -9.97 12.73
N ALA A 100 26.17 -8.76 12.21
CA ALA A 100 26.84 -8.27 11.00
C ALA A 100 26.98 -6.75 11.01
N SER A 101 28.09 -6.24 10.49
CA SER A 101 28.25 -4.80 10.26
C SER A 101 27.41 -4.35 9.07
N ALA A 102 27.02 -3.06 9.05
CA ALA A 102 26.31 -2.44 7.92
C ALA A 102 26.97 -2.74 6.57
N PHE A 103 28.30 -2.66 6.52
CA PHE A 103 29.07 -2.97 5.33
C PHE A 103 28.95 -4.45 4.92
N LYS A 104 28.99 -5.39 5.89
CA LYS A 104 28.85 -6.84 5.62
C LYS A 104 27.45 -7.16 5.08
N ILE A 105 26.40 -6.53 5.64
CA ILE A 105 25.02 -6.72 5.18
C ILE A 105 24.89 -6.24 3.74
N CYS A 106 25.28 -4.99 3.46
CA CYS A 106 25.17 -4.41 2.13
C CYS A 106 25.93 -5.26 1.08
N ARG A 107 27.20 -5.54 1.34
CA ARG A 107 28.05 -6.33 0.42
C ARG A 107 27.58 -7.77 0.29
N GLY A 108 27.08 -8.36 1.37
CA GLY A 108 26.53 -9.72 1.36
C GLY A 108 25.29 -9.82 0.49
N VAL A 109 24.34 -8.92 0.64
CA VAL A 109 23.11 -8.86 -0.17
C VAL A 109 23.44 -8.60 -1.65
N GLU A 110 24.33 -7.64 -1.95
CA GLU A 110 24.79 -7.36 -3.30
C GLU A 110 25.49 -8.56 -3.95
N ALA A 111 26.35 -9.28 -3.20
CA ALA A 111 27.07 -10.45 -3.70
C ALA A 111 26.12 -11.62 -4.08
N LEU A 112 24.99 -11.72 -3.41
CA LEU A 112 23.93 -12.70 -3.71
C LEU A 112 23.02 -12.25 -4.87
N GLY A 113 23.17 -11.01 -5.35
CA GLY A 113 22.26 -10.40 -6.31
C GLY A 113 20.83 -10.23 -5.77
N GLY A 114 20.69 -10.18 -4.44
CA GLY A 114 19.42 -10.00 -3.76
C GLY A 114 19.10 -8.54 -3.51
N SER A 115 17.88 -8.30 -3.03
CA SER A 115 17.43 -7.02 -2.50
C SER A 115 16.95 -7.17 -1.05
N LEU A 116 17.11 -6.14 -0.26
CA LEU A 116 16.54 -6.03 1.08
C LEU A 116 15.92 -4.65 1.20
N SER A 117 14.62 -4.60 1.45
CA SER A 117 13.87 -3.35 1.56
C SER A 117 13.02 -3.31 2.81
N VAL A 118 12.73 -2.11 3.29
CA VAL A 118 11.87 -1.89 4.46
C VAL A 118 10.85 -0.83 4.13
N THR A 119 9.59 -1.17 4.30
CA THR A 119 8.46 -0.25 4.15
C THR A 119 7.75 -0.09 5.50
N SER A 120 7.27 1.11 5.77
CA SER A 120 6.51 1.39 6.98
C SER A 120 5.21 2.07 6.62
N SER A 121 4.12 1.51 7.11
CA SER A 121 2.78 2.11 7.05
C SER A 121 2.39 2.66 8.42
N ARG A 122 1.15 3.12 8.57
CA ARG A 122 0.67 3.60 9.87
C ARG A 122 0.55 2.48 10.90
N GLU A 123 0.25 1.26 10.46
CA GLU A 123 0.00 0.11 11.35
C GLU A 123 1.10 -0.94 11.31
N THR A 124 1.80 -1.06 10.19
CA THR A 124 2.74 -2.15 9.96
C THR A 124 4.09 -1.65 9.46
N THR A 125 5.15 -2.37 9.84
CA THR A 125 6.46 -2.28 9.21
C THR A 125 6.77 -3.62 8.57
N VAL A 126 7.21 -3.60 7.33
CA VAL A 126 7.47 -4.80 6.52
C VAL A 126 8.92 -4.78 6.07
N TYR A 127 9.63 -5.86 6.38
CA TYR A 127 10.98 -6.13 5.91
C TYR A 127 10.88 -7.20 4.83
N THR A 128 11.30 -6.90 3.62
CA THR A 128 11.27 -7.84 2.49
C THR A 128 12.66 -8.11 1.95
N ALA A 129 12.90 -9.34 1.56
CA ALA A 129 14.14 -9.79 0.97
C ALA A 129 13.84 -10.69 -0.24
N ASP A 130 14.42 -10.35 -1.40
CA ASP A 130 14.25 -11.08 -2.65
C ASP A 130 15.58 -11.61 -3.14
N CYS A 131 15.61 -12.86 -3.56
CA CYS A 131 16.82 -13.50 -4.11
C CYS A 131 16.51 -14.66 -5.05
N LEU A 132 17.55 -15.20 -5.66
CA LEU A 132 17.47 -16.51 -6.28
C LEU A 132 17.25 -17.58 -5.22
N ARG A 133 16.48 -18.61 -5.55
CA ARG A 133 16.10 -19.70 -4.63
C ARG A 133 17.32 -20.35 -3.95
N ASP A 134 18.41 -20.50 -4.67
CA ASP A 134 19.65 -21.13 -4.16
C ASP A 134 20.36 -20.33 -3.08
N HIS A 135 20.05 -19.06 -2.94
CA HIS A 135 20.65 -18.13 -1.97
C HIS A 135 19.73 -17.76 -0.80
N LEU A 136 18.58 -18.40 -0.72
CA LEU A 136 17.55 -18.08 0.29
C LEU A 136 18.10 -18.15 1.72
N ASP A 137 18.84 -19.20 2.06
CA ASP A 137 19.34 -19.44 3.42
C ASP A 137 20.23 -18.29 3.89
N LEU A 138 21.15 -17.83 3.02
CA LEU A 138 22.08 -16.76 3.34
C LEU A 138 21.35 -15.41 3.42
N LEU A 139 20.43 -15.13 2.50
CA LEU A 139 19.68 -13.87 2.52
C LEU A 139 18.74 -13.80 3.72
N PHE A 140 18.13 -14.92 4.09
CA PHE A 140 17.28 -15.00 5.28
C PHE A 140 18.05 -14.70 6.56
N GLU A 141 19.31 -15.14 6.67
CA GLU A 141 20.17 -14.78 7.81
C GLU A 141 20.37 -13.26 7.91
N PHE A 142 20.59 -12.56 6.77
CA PHE A 142 20.66 -11.09 6.76
C PHE A 142 19.32 -10.46 7.14
N LEU A 143 18.20 -10.97 6.65
CA LEU A 143 16.87 -10.50 6.98
C LEU A 143 16.59 -10.60 8.49
N VAL A 144 16.93 -11.73 9.11
CA VAL A 144 16.80 -11.94 10.56
C VAL A 144 17.70 -10.99 11.35
N ASN A 145 18.93 -10.78 10.92
CA ASN A 145 19.84 -9.83 11.57
C ASN A 145 19.25 -8.42 11.57
N VAL A 146 18.66 -7.98 10.44
CA VAL A 146 18.08 -6.65 10.31
C VAL A 146 16.78 -6.51 11.11
N THR A 147 16.00 -7.58 11.27
CA THR A 147 14.70 -7.54 11.96
C THR A 147 14.78 -7.80 13.46
N ALA A 148 15.58 -8.77 13.89
CA ALA A 148 15.59 -9.26 15.28
C ALA A 148 16.89 -9.01 16.05
N ALA A 149 18.01 -8.73 15.37
CA ALA A 149 19.32 -8.58 15.98
C ALA A 149 19.90 -7.16 15.85
N GLN A 150 19.05 -6.15 15.84
CA GLN A 150 19.45 -4.74 15.76
C GLN A 150 20.31 -4.33 16.98
N ASP A 151 21.32 -3.48 16.75
CA ASP A 151 22.26 -3.01 17.79
C ASP A 151 22.07 -1.52 18.12
N PHE A 152 21.59 -0.72 17.15
CA PHE A 152 21.31 0.72 17.28
C PHE A 152 22.45 1.49 17.96
N ARG A 153 23.65 1.44 17.39
CA ARG A 153 24.80 2.17 17.94
C ARG A 153 24.52 3.68 17.95
N PRO A 154 24.75 4.38 19.08
CA PRO A 154 24.38 5.80 19.20
C PRO A 154 24.92 6.68 18.08
N TRP A 155 26.19 6.51 17.69
CA TRP A 155 26.81 7.32 16.62
C TRP A 155 26.23 7.02 15.23
N GLU A 156 25.84 5.76 14.93
CA GLU A 156 25.18 5.40 13.68
C GLU A 156 23.74 5.96 13.63
N VAL A 157 23.05 6.01 14.76
CA VAL A 157 21.71 6.62 14.88
C VAL A 157 21.79 8.15 14.72
N ASP A 158 22.79 8.80 15.28
CA ASP A 158 23.01 10.24 15.12
C ASP A 158 23.27 10.62 13.66
N ASP A 159 24.03 9.80 12.92
CA ASP A 159 24.30 10.00 11.50
C ASP A 159 23.03 9.90 10.62
N LEU A 160 22.00 9.17 11.07
CA LEU A 160 20.71 9.10 10.35
C LEU A 160 19.99 10.44 10.30
N THR A 161 20.30 11.38 11.18
CA THR A 161 19.64 12.71 11.19
C THR A 161 19.64 13.40 9.83
N SER A 162 20.74 13.30 9.10
CA SER A 162 20.85 13.87 7.74
C SER A 162 19.93 13.15 6.75
N ARG A 163 19.83 11.83 6.83
CA ARG A 163 18.94 11.03 5.98
C ARG A 163 17.47 11.30 6.29
N VAL A 164 17.11 11.44 7.57
CA VAL A 164 15.75 11.82 8.01
C VAL A 164 15.34 13.16 7.40
N LYS A 165 16.24 14.16 7.41
CA LYS A 165 15.99 15.48 6.81
C LYS A 165 15.78 15.40 5.30
N ILE A 166 16.58 14.60 4.60
CA ILE A 166 16.47 14.41 3.15
C ILE A 166 15.16 13.70 2.80
N ASP A 167 14.84 12.59 3.47
CA ASP A 167 13.62 11.83 3.21
C ASP A 167 12.37 12.69 3.45
N LYS A 168 12.37 13.47 4.52
CA LYS A 168 11.31 14.43 4.82
C LYS A 168 11.19 15.53 3.77
N ALA A 169 12.32 16.09 3.32
CA ALA A 169 12.33 17.12 2.28
C ALA A 169 11.79 16.57 0.94
N LEU A 170 12.12 15.33 0.58
CA LEU A 170 11.57 14.65 -0.60
C LEU A 170 10.06 14.46 -0.49
N ALA A 171 9.57 14.03 0.67
CA ALA A 171 8.14 13.87 0.91
C ALA A 171 7.39 15.21 0.82
N GLN A 172 7.98 16.31 1.30
CA GLN A 172 7.40 17.65 1.24
C GLN A 172 7.31 18.21 -0.19
N GLN A 173 8.12 17.71 -1.13
CA GLN A 173 8.00 18.09 -2.55
C GLN A 173 6.71 17.57 -3.20
N CYS A 174 6.04 16.59 -2.60
CA CYS A 174 4.79 16.07 -3.07
C CYS A 174 3.61 16.63 -2.23
N PRO A 175 2.84 17.61 -2.73
CA PRO A 175 1.74 18.20 -1.97
C PRO A 175 0.70 17.19 -1.52
N GLN A 176 0.49 16.13 -2.31
CA GLN A 176 -0.45 15.06 -1.98
C GLN A 176 -0.08 14.35 -0.67
N ILE A 177 1.20 14.01 -0.49
CA ILE A 177 1.68 13.39 0.76
C ILE A 177 1.42 14.32 1.94
N GLY A 178 1.77 15.61 1.79
CA GLY A 178 1.55 16.60 2.82
C GLY A 178 0.09 16.75 3.23
N VAL A 179 -0.83 16.76 2.27
CA VAL A 179 -2.27 16.86 2.52
C VAL A 179 -2.79 15.58 3.21
N ILE A 180 -2.35 14.39 2.80
CA ILE A 180 -2.75 13.13 3.44
C ILE A 180 -2.25 13.07 4.89
N GLU A 181 -1.03 13.50 5.18
CA GLU A 181 -0.50 13.56 6.55
C GLU A 181 -1.31 14.53 7.42
N LYS A 182 -1.59 15.73 6.92
CA LYS A 182 -2.42 16.72 7.61
C LYS A 182 -3.87 16.28 7.79
N LEU A 183 -4.40 15.50 6.85
CA LEU A 183 -5.72 14.91 6.98
C LEU A 183 -5.78 13.98 8.20
N HIS A 184 -4.82 13.08 8.35
CA HIS A 184 -4.81 12.15 9.49
C HIS A 184 -4.65 12.88 10.83
N GLU A 185 -3.79 13.91 10.86
CA GLU A 185 -3.62 14.77 12.05
C GLU A 185 -4.92 15.47 12.43
N ALA A 186 -5.72 15.94 11.45
CA ALA A 186 -7.01 16.57 11.68
C ALA A 186 -8.12 15.56 12.04
N ALA A 187 -8.11 14.39 11.39
CA ALA A 187 -9.16 13.39 11.49
C ALA A 187 -9.18 12.68 12.84
N TYR A 188 -8.02 12.36 13.37
CA TYR A 188 -7.90 11.52 14.57
C TYR A 188 -7.39 12.28 15.78
N LYS A 189 -7.84 11.85 16.95
CA LYS A 189 -7.41 12.40 18.24
C LYS A 189 -6.10 11.76 18.74
N ASN A 190 -5.84 10.51 18.34
CA ASN A 190 -4.75 9.68 18.82
C ASN A 190 -4.35 8.63 17.78
N ALA A 191 -3.33 7.85 18.06
CA ALA A 191 -2.90 6.69 17.26
C ALA A 191 -2.70 7.04 15.76
N LEU A 192 -3.73 6.97 14.96
CA LEU A 192 -3.68 7.26 13.52
C LEU A 192 -3.41 8.74 13.19
N SER A 193 -3.41 9.64 14.18
CA SER A 193 -3.00 11.04 13.98
C SER A 193 -1.49 11.21 13.84
N ASN A 194 -0.69 10.22 14.29
CA ASN A 194 0.76 10.27 14.20
C ASN A 194 1.22 10.27 12.73
N SER A 195 2.18 11.14 12.42
CA SER A 195 2.75 11.23 11.07
C SER A 195 3.63 10.03 10.75
N LEU A 196 3.69 9.65 9.47
CA LEU A 196 4.68 8.70 8.96
C LEU A 196 6.11 9.27 8.97
N TYR A 197 6.23 10.60 9.05
CA TYR A 197 7.51 11.31 9.04
C TYR A 197 7.82 11.89 10.40
N CYS A 198 9.09 11.81 10.80
CA CYS A 198 9.56 12.37 12.06
C CYS A 198 9.22 13.87 12.16
N PRO A 199 8.55 14.34 13.23
CA PRO A 199 8.25 15.75 13.44
C PRO A 199 9.54 16.58 13.54
N ASP A 200 9.51 17.87 13.13
CA ASP A 200 10.70 18.73 13.10
C ASP A 200 11.38 18.84 14.46
N TYR A 201 10.59 18.94 15.53
CA TYR A 201 11.12 19.05 16.90
C TYR A 201 11.76 17.75 17.43
N MET A 202 11.51 16.60 16.76
CA MET A 202 12.10 15.31 17.12
C MET A 202 13.30 14.92 16.26
N VAL A 203 13.55 15.63 15.16
CA VAL A 203 14.69 15.34 14.28
C VAL A 203 16.00 15.50 15.03
N GLY A 204 16.80 14.44 15.10
CA GLY A 204 18.04 14.38 15.86
C GLY A 204 17.87 14.19 17.38
N ARG A 205 16.66 13.96 17.86
CA ARG A 205 16.38 13.67 19.28
C ARG A 205 15.98 12.21 19.55
N VAL A 206 15.65 11.46 18.51
CA VAL A 206 15.37 10.04 18.65
C VAL A 206 16.65 9.29 19.00
N SER A 207 16.69 8.73 20.20
CA SER A 207 17.87 8.05 20.74
C SER A 207 17.88 6.55 20.42
N SER A 208 19.06 5.95 20.49
CA SER A 208 19.25 4.50 20.42
C SER A 208 18.39 3.74 21.43
N THR A 209 18.26 4.25 22.65
CA THR A 209 17.43 3.64 23.70
C THR A 209 15.96 3.65 23.37
N GLN A 210 15.44 4.72 22.74
CA GLN A 210 14.05 4.79 22.30
C GLN A 210 13.76 3.79 21.17
N LEU A 211 14.70 3.62 20.21
CA LEU A 211 14.61 2.61 19.18
C LEU A 211 14.60 1.20 19.76
N GLN A 212 15.49 0.90 20.70
CA GLN A 212 15.55 -0.40 21.39
C GLN A 212 14.26 -0.70 22.14
N SER A 213 13.77 0.25 22.95
CA SER A 213 12.51 0.08 23.69
C SER A 213 11.33 -0.14 22.74
N PHE A 214 11.24 0.61 21.64
CA PHE A 214 10.17 0.44 20.65
C PHE A 214 10.19 -0.94 20.00
N VAL A 215 11.39 -1.45 19.68
CA VAL A 215 11.54 -2.81 19.12
C VAL A 215 11.20 -3.86 20.19
N GLU A 216 11.66 -3.74 21.42
CA GLU A 216 11.33 -4.68 22.51
C GLU A 216 9.83 -4.76 22.77
N ASP A 217 9.11 -3.62 22.73
CA ASP A 217 7.69 -3.55 23.00
C ASP A 217 6.84 -4.08 21.85
N HIS A 218 7.29 -3.92 20.60
CA HIS A 218 6.45 -4.17 19.42
C HIS A 218 6.90 -5.35 18.55
N PHE A 219 8.17 -5.76 18.58
CA PHE A 219 8.66 -6.89 17.79
C PHE A 219 8.52 -8.20 18.58
N THR A 220 7.29 -8.56 18.89
CA THR A 220 6.96 -9.80 19.60
C THR A 220 6.30 -10.80 18.67
N ALA A 221 6.47 -12.08 18.92
CA ALA A 221 6.00 -13.16 18.04
C ALA A 221 4.50 -13.08 17.74
N GLY A 222 3.67 -12.66 18.71
CA GLY A 222 2.22 -12.48 18.50
C GLY A 222 1.83 -11.27 17.63
N ARG A 223 2.79 -10.41 17.29
CA ARG A 223 2.62 -9.22 16.45
C ARG A 223 3.36 -9.32 15.13
N MET A 224 3.91 -10.49 14.82
CA MET A 224 4.73 -10.72 13.64
C MET A 224 4.17 -11.85 12.79
N ALA A 225 4.36 -11.74 11.48
CA ALA A 225 4.10 -12.80 10.52
C ALA A 225 5.31 -12.94 9.58
N LEU A 226 5.74 -14.18 9.35
CA LEU A 226 6.77 -14.54 8.39
C LEU A 226 6.10 -15.09 7.13
N VAL A 227 6.36 -14.47 5.99
CA VAL A 227 5.74 -14.83 4.71
C VAL A 227 6.81 -15.22 3.71
N GLY A 228 6.58 -16.27 2.94
CA GLY A 228 7.50 -16.69 1.88
C GLY A 228 6.78 -17.04 0.59
N LEU A 229 7.28 -16.50 -0.51
CA LEU A 229 6.88 -16.84 -1.87
C LEU A 229 8.01 -17.59 -2.56
N GLY A 230 7.67 -18.68 -3.29
CA GLY A 230 8.67 -19.55 -3.89
C GLY A 230 9.51 -20.30 -2.86
N VAL A 231 8.92 -20.60 -1.70
CA VAL A 231 9.58 -21.31 -0.59
C VAL A 231 8.65 -22.40 -0.05
N GLN A 232 9.18 -23.59 0.16
CA GLN A 232 8.42 -24.69 0.77
C GLN A 232 8.07 -24.35 2.22
N HIS A 233 6.82 -24.62 2.62
CA HIS A 233 6.32 -24.31 3.95
C HIS A 233 7.15 -24.91 5.09
N SER A 234 7.57 -26.17 4.94
CA SER A 234 8.41 -26.86 5.93
C SER A 234 9.76 -26.19 6.13
N VAL A 235 10.38 -25.72 5.04
CA VAL A 235 11.68 -25.01 5.08
C VAL A 235 11.50 -23.66 5.77
N LEU A 236 10.52 -22.86 5.33
CA LEU A 236 10.26 -21.54 5.91
C LEU A 236 9.93 -21.63 7.41
N ARG A 237 9.14 -22.65 7.79
CA ARG A 237 8.83 -22.91 9.19
C ARG A 237 10.08 -23.25 10.00
N GLN A 238 10.94 -24.14 9.50
CA GLN A 238 12.20 -24.50 10.17
C GLN A 238 13.12 -23.28 10.31
N MET A 239 13.21 -22.43 9.27
CA MET A 239 13.99 -21.19 9.31
C MET A 239 13.42 -20.22 10.35
N GLY A 240 12.10 -20.07 10.41
CA GLY A 240 11.40 -19.24 11.40
C GLY A 240 11.63 -19.73 12.85
N GLU A 241 11.57 -21.03 13.07
CA GLU A 241 11.82 -21.65 14.38
C GLU A 241 13.29 -21.52 14.83
N GLY A 242 14.23 -21.69 13.89
CA GLY A 242 15.67 -21.77 14.19
C GLY A 242 16.36 -20.41 14.25
N LEU A 243 16.03 -19.50 13.37
CA LEU A 243 16.77 -18.25 13.18
C LEU A 243 16.04 -17.03 13.72
N LEU A 244 14.71 -16.96 13.64
CA LEU A 244 13.93 -15.82 14.08
C LEU A 244 13.58 -15.94 15.57
N SER A 245 14.59 -15.74 16.43
CA SER A 245 14.42 -15.74 17.89
C SER A 245 13.77 -14.42 18.35
N VAL A 246 12.46 -14.40 18.45
CA VAL A 246 11.69 -13.23 18.89
C VAL A 246 11.04 -13.52 20.24
N HIS A 247 10.93 -12.49 21.08
CA HIS A 247 10.25 -12.62 22.37
C HIS A 247 8.80 -13.10 22.17
N SER A 248 8.42 -14.14 22.93
CA SER A 248 7.04 -14.61 22.97
C SER A 248 6.17 -13.60 23.73
N GLY A 249 5.01 -13.26 23.16
CA GLY A 249 4.06 -12.36 23.82
C GLY A 249 3.13 -11.65 22.84
N ALA A 250 2.12 -11.01 23.40
CA ALA A 250 1.17 -10.22 22.63
C ALA A 250 1.65 -8.78 22.36
N GLY A 251 2.76 -8.37 23.00
CA GLY A 251 3.28 -7.00 22.92
C GLY A 251 2.38 -5.96 23.59
N ALA A 252 2.75 -4.69 23.49
CA ALA A 252 1.99 -3.59 24.04
C ALA A 252 0.62 -3.45 23.37
N PRO A 253 -0.49 -3.21 24.11
CA PRO A 253 -1.80 -3.02 23.54
C PRO A 253 -1.85 -1.74 22.69
N ALA A 254 -2.52 -1.80 21.53
CA ALA A 254 -2.75 -0.64 20.69
C ALA A 254 -3.88 0.22 21.24
N ALA A 255 -3.70 1.53 21.26
CA ALA A 255 -4.80 2.45 21.52
C ALA A 255 -5.80 2.41 20.35
N LYS A 256 -7.11 2.36 20.67
CA LYS A 256 -8.16 2.43 19.66
C LYS A 256 -8.15 3.82 19.02
N ALA A 257 -8.24 3.88 17.69
CA ALA A 257 -8.34 5.14 16.97
C ALA A 257 -9.67 5.84 17.31
N VAL A 258 -9.61 7.15 17.57
CA VAL A 258 -10.79 7.98 17.86
C VAL A 258 -10.90 9.05 16.80
N TYR A 259 -11.87 8.88 15.90
CA TYR A 259 -12.16 9.87 14.87
C TYR A 259 -12.75 11.13 15.52
N ARG A 260 -12.19 12.28 15.18
CA ARG A 260 -12.56 13.58 15.74
C ARG A 260 -13.22 14.48 14.69
N GLY A 261 -12.71 14.44 13.49
CA GLY A 261 -12.97 15.44 12.46
C GLY A 261 -12.29 16.78 12.79
N GLY A 262 -12.12 17.61 11.82
CA GLY A 262 -11.50 18.91 11.97
C GLY A 262 -10.95 19.42 10.64
N GLU A 263 -10.20 20.51 10.69
CA GLU A 263 -9.63 21.15 9.50
C GLU A 263 -8.19 21.58 9.76
N LEU A 264 -7.31 21.27 8.79
CA LEU A 264 -5.96 21.79 8.75
C LEU A 264 -5.67 22.41 7.38
N ARG A 265 -5.24 23.66 7.41
CA ARG A 265 -4.96 24.46 6.21
C ARG A 265 -3.50 24.89 6.19
N VAL A 266 -2.82 24.62 5.06
CA VAL A 266 -1.45 25.04 4.83
C VAL A 266 -1.45 26.07 3.70
N GLN A 267 -1.37 27.35 4.08
CA GLN A 267 -1.23 28.42 3.11
C GLN A 267 0.20 28.42 2.56
N ASN A 268 0.33 28.29 1.26
CA ASN A 268 1.59 28.45 0.53
C ASN A 268 1.35 29.28 -0.74
N ASN A 269 2.39 29.43 -1.54
CA ASN A 269 2.33 30.26 -2.75
C ASN A 269 2.17 29.42 -4.03
N ASP A 270 1.67 28.18 -3.90
CA ASP A 270 1.43 27.31 -5.04
C ASP A 270 0.15 27.73 -5.78
N ASP A 271 0.19 27.74 -7.10
CA ASP A 271 -0.94 28.08 -7.95
C ASP A 271 -2.07 27.02 -7.88
N LEU A 272 -1.72 25.81 -7.51
CA LEU A 272 -2.67 24.71 -7.37
C LEU A 272 -3.06 24.51 -5.91
N VAL A 273 -4.36 24.37 -5.69
CA VAL A 273 -4.94 23.98 -4.41
C VAL A 273 -5.18 22.47 -4.40
N HIS A 274 -4.59 21.81 -3.43
CA HIS A 274 -4.80 20.43 -3.10
C HIS A 274 -5.73 20.34 -1.89
N ALA A 275 -6.92 19.80 -2.04
CA ALA A 275 -7.86 19.67 -0.94
C ALA A 275 -8.39 18.24 -0.84
N LEU A 276 -8.38 17.69 0.37
CA LEU A 276 -8.89 16.35 0.67
C LEU A 276 -9.96 16.49 1.77
N ILE A 277 -11.18 16.10 1.43
CA ILE A 277 -12.33 16.13 2.33
C ILE A 277 -12.78 14.70 2.58
N THR A 278 -12.81 14.31 3.85
CA THR A 278 -13.15 12.94 4.25
C THR A 278 -14.15 12.90 5.41
N SER A 279 -14.78 11.77 5.57
CA SER A 279 -15.47 11.35 6.79
C SER A 279 -14.97 9.99 7.25
N GLU A 280 -15.47 9.51 8.36
CA GLU A 280 -15.18 8.15 8.83
C GLU A 280 -15.65 7.13 7.79
N GLY A 281 -14.79 6.19 7.44
CA GLY A 281 -15.00 5.14 6.45
C GLY A 281 -15.06 3.74 7.07
N GLY A 282 -15.00 2.71 6.21
CA GLY A 282 -15.08 1.30 6.63
C GLY A 282 -13.78 0.77 7.25
N VAL A 283 -13.94 -0.15 8.19
CA VAL A 283 -12.85 -0.90 8.82
C VAL A 283 -12.38 -2.02 7.88
N THR A 284 -11.08 -2.26 7.82
CA THR A 284 -10.49 -3.34 7.00
C THR A 284 -11.16 -4.69 7.26
N GLY A 285 -11.52 -5.40 6.19
CA GLY A 285 -12.15 -6.72 6.25
C GLY A 285 -13.67 -6.69 6.56
N SER A 286 -14.29 -5.53 6.71
CA SER A 286 -15.74 -5.39 6.88
C SER A 286 -16.48 -5.35 5.53
N ALA A 287 -17.73 -5.73 5.51
CA ALA A 287 -18.60 -5.57 4.33
C ALA A 287 -18.75 -4.10 3.92
N GLU A 288 -18.69 -3.18 4.90
CA GLU A 288 -18.71 -1.75 4.67
C GLU A 288 -17.48 -1.27 3.88
N ALA A 289 -16.28 -1.81 4.18
CA ALA A 289 -15.07 -1.48 3.43
C ALA A 289 -15.20 -1.85 1.94
N ASN A 290 -15.82 -2.99 1.63
CA ASN A 290 -16.10 -3.38 0.25
C ASN A 290 -17.09 -2.42 -0.43
N ALA A 291 -18.11 -1.95 0.29
CA ALA A 291 -19.06 -0.97 -0.22
C ALA A 291 -18.37 0.38 -0.51
N PHE A 292 -17.47 0.84 0.37
CA PHE A 292 -16.65 2.04 0.13
C PHE A 292 -15.69 1.87 -1.05
N SER A 293 -15.11 0.69 -1.24
CA SER A 293 -14.25 0.40 -2.39
C SER A 293 -15.03 0.46 -3.71
N VAL A 294 -16.25 -0.09 -3.74
CA VAL A 294 -17.14 0.02 -4.91
C VAL A 294 -17.56 1.48 -5.13
N LEU A 295 -17.94 2.21 -4.08
CA LEU A 295 -18.27 3.63 -4.15
C LEU A 295 -17.10 4.47 -4.68
N GLN A 296 -15.88 4.20 -4.24
CA GLN A 296 -14.67 4.83 -4.74
C GLN A 296 -14.54 4.70 -6.27
N ARG A 297 -14.84 3.53 -6.83
CA ARG A 297 -14.78 3.29 -8.28
C ARG A 297 -15.93 3.94 -9.05
N ILE A 298 -17.11 4.04 -8.45
CA ILE A 298 -18.25 4.78 -9.04
C ILE A 298 -17.93 6.28 -9.15
N LEU A 299 -17.37 6.85 -8.10
CA LEU A 299 -16.96 8.26 -8.06
C LEU A 299 -15.76 8.53 -8.98
N GLY A 300 -14.76 7.64 -8.97
CA GLY A 300 -13.57 7.71 -9.79
C GLY A 300 -12.30 7.71 -8.94
N ALA A 301 -11.47 6.68 -9.12
CA ALA A 301 -10.24 6.48 -8.37
C ALA A 301 -8.98 6.80 -9.20
N GLY A 302 -8.98 7.96 -9.82
CA GLY A 302 -7.83 8.44 -10.58
C GLY A 302 -7.97 8.31 -12.10
N PRO A 303 -7.03 8.86 -12.85
CA PRO A 303 -7.08 8.96 -14.30
C PRO A 303 -6.60 7.66 -14.97
N HIS A 304 -7.31 6.56 -14.79
CA HIS A 304 -7.02 5.29 -15.48
C HIS A 304 -7.40 5.33 -16.97
N VAL A 305 -8.13 6.33 -17.39
CA VAL A 305 -8.59 6.50 -18.78
C VAL A 305 -8.12 7.84 -19.31
N LYS A 306 -7.66 7.86 -20.58
CA LYS A 306 -7.35 9.11 -21.27
C LYS A 306 -8.53 10.08 -21.17
N ARG A 307 -8.23 11.35 -20.88
CA ARG A 307 -9.23 12.44 -20.90
C ARG A 307 -9.93 12.47 -22.26
N GLY A 308 -11.24 12.52 -22.26
CA GLY A 308 -12.05 12.56 -23.49
C GLY A 308 -13.55 12.52 -23.19
N SER A 309 -14.36 12.41 -24.22
CA SER A 309 -15.82 12.41 -24.14
C SER A 309 -16.43 11.20 -23.41
N ASN A 310 -15.64 10.15 -23.19
CA ASN A 310 -16.10 8.88 -22.58
C ASN A 310 -15.67 8.70 -21.12
N ILE A 311 -15.58 9.79 -20.38
CA ILE A 311 -15.27 9.75 -18.94
C ILE A 311 -16.45 9.09 -18.20
N THR A 312 -16.16 8.02 -17.46
CA THR A 312 -17.17 7.29 -16.66
C THR A 312 -17.22 7.72 -15.19
N SER A 313 -16.19 8.43 -14.71
CA SER A 313 -16.11 8.97 -13.34
C SER A 313 -17.22 10.00 -13.09
N LYS A 314 -18.04 9.78 -12.06
CA LYS A 314 -19.08 10.75 -11.68
C LYS A 314 -18.51 12.07 -11.20
N LEU A 315 -17.37 12.05 -10.48
CA LEU A 315 -16.67 13.27 -10.07
C LEU A 315 -16.27 14.10 -11.29
N SER A 316 -15.56 13.50 -12.24
CA SER A 316 -15.09 14.22 -13.42
C SER A 316 -16.25 14.75 -14.26
N GLN A 317 -17.33 13.96 -14.43
CA GLN A 317 -18.52 14.41 -15.17
C GLN A 317 -19.25 15.57 -14.49
N GLY A 318 -19.36 15.52 -13.16
CA GLY A 318 -20.04 16.55 -12.39
C GLY A 318 -19.25 17.85 -12.33
N ILE A 319 -17.95 17.77 -12.09
CA ILE A 319 -17.07 18.95 -12.01
C ILE A 319 -16.90 19.61 -13.38
N ALA A 320 -16.78 18.83 -14.46
CA ALA A 320 -16.68 19.38 -15.82
C ALA A 320 -17.92 20.19 -16.27
N LYS A 321 -19.08 20.01 -15.62
CA LYS A 321 -20.27 20.84 -15.83
C LYS A 321 -20.23 22.15 -15.05
N ALA A 322 -19.51 22.17 -13.93
CA ALA A 322 -19.44 23.33 -13.03
C ALA A 322 -18.32 24.29 -13.42
N THR A 323 -17.20 23.79 -13.93
CA THR A 323 -16.05 24.62 -14.28
C THR A 323 -15.44 24.26 -15.62
N THR A 324 -14.90 25.26 -16.32
CA THR A 324 -14.12 25.11 -17.56
C THR A 324 -12.62 25.08 -17.30
N GLN A 325 -12.19 25.39 -16.06
CA GLN A 325 -10.80 25.39 -15.68
C GLN A 325 -10.27 23.97 -15.52
N PRO A 326 -8.94 23.74 -15.67
CA PRO A 326 -8.34 22.43 -15.47
C PRO A 326 -8.47 22.03 -13.99
N PHE A 327 -8.87 20.78 -13.78
CA PHE A 327 -9.01 20.18 -12.45
C PHE A 327 -8.64 18.71 -12.50
N ASP A 328 -8.37 18.14 -11.35
CA ASP A 328 -8.36 16.70 -11.11
C ASP A 328 -9.16 16.38 -9.84
N ALA A 329 -9.86 15.25 -9.84
CA ALA A 329 -10.64 14.82 -8.69
C ALA A 329 -10.69 13.30 -8.63
N THR A 330 -10.33 12.77 -7.47
CA THR A 330 -10.28 11.34 -7.20
C THR A 330 -10.97 11.01 -5.88
N ALA A 331 -11.61 9.86 -5.80
CA ALA A 331 -12.14 9.37 -4.56
C ALA A 331 -11.02 8.70 -3.73
N PHE A 332 -10.92 9.09 -2.46
CA PHE A 332 -9.96 8.58 -1.50
C PHE A 332 -10.61 7.56 -0.59
N ASN A 333 -9.96 6.43 -0.37
CA ASN A 333 -10.39 5.41 0.58
C ASN A 333 -9.17 4.83 1.29
N ALA A 334 -9.17 4.88 2.60
CA ALA A 334 -8.13 4.29 3.45
C ALA A 334 -8.80 3.55 4.61
N SER A 335 -8.63 2.24 4.67
CA SER A 335 -9.17 1.38 5.73
C SER A 335 -8.05 0.97 6.69
N TYR A 336 -8.34 0.98 7.98
CA TYR A 336 -7.44 0.59 9.06
C TYR A 336 -8.07 -0.54 9.88
N SER A 337 -7.32 -1.09 10.83
CA SER A 337 -7.77 -2.23 11.63
C SER A 337 -8.99 -1.93 12.52
N ASP A 338 -9.25 -0.67 12.87
CA ASP A 338 -10.34 -0.26 13.76
C ASP A 338 -11.07 1.02 13.34
N SER A 339 -10.69 1.64 12.24
CA SER A 339 -11.30 2.85 11.67
C SER A 339 -11.04 2.91 10.17
N GLY A 340 -11.52 3.93 9.50
CA GLY A 340 -11.24 4.21 8.10
C GLY A 340 -11.53 5.66 7.74
N LEU A 341 -11.05 6.10 6.60
CA LEU A 341 -11.32 7.40 6.02
C LEU A 341 -11.80 7.22 4.59
N PHE A 342 -12.91 7.85 4.27
CA PHE A 342 -13.43 7.91 2.91
C PHE A 342 -13.72 9.36 2.52
N GLY A 343 -13.40 9.73 1.28
CA GLY A 343 -13.65 11.09 0.83
C GLY A 343 -13.23 11.38 -0.60
N VAL A 344 -13.04 12.65 -0.89
CA VAL A 344 -12.70 13.14 -2.21
C VAL A 344 -11.45 14.02 -2.13
N TYR A 345 -10.49 13.70 -2.97
CA TYR A 345 -9.28 14.50 -3.20
C TYR A 345 -9.46 15.31 -4.47
N THR A 346 -9.24 16.61 -4.38
CA THR A 346 -9.37 17.56 -5.50
C THR A 346 -8.09 18.35 -5.70
N ILE A 347 -7.74 18.58 -6.94
CA ILE A 347 -6.67 19.48 -7.37
C ILE A 347 -7.30 20.49 -8.33
N ALA A 348 -7.18 21.76 -8.01
CA ALA A 348 -7.74 22.82 -8.83
C ALA A 348 -6.89 24.10 -8.77
N GLN A 349 -7.07 25.00 -9.71
CA GLN A 349 -6.51 26.33 -9.61
C GLN A 349 -7.16 27.10 -8.45
N ALA A 350 -6.41 27.99 -7.82
CA ALA A 350 -6.86 28.74 -6.63
C ALA A 350 -8.20 29.45 -6.85
N ASP A 351 -8.43 29.99 -8.03
CA ASP A 351 -9.65 30.74 -8.36
C ASP A 351 -10.90 29.85 -8.46
N SER A 352 -10.74 28.61 -8.89
CA SER A 352 -11.85 27.66 -9.10
C SER A 352 -11.98 26.60 -8.00
N ALA A 353 -11.10 26.62 -6.99
CA ALA A 353 -11.03 25.57 -5.96
C ALA A 353 -12.37 25.39 -5.23
N GLY A 354 -13.06 26.47 -4.88
CA GLY A 354 -14.35 26.41 -4.21
C GLY A 354 -15.46 25.77 -5.04
N GLU A 355 -15.50 26.08 -6.35
CA GLU A 355 -16.48 25.48 -7.26
C GLU A 355 -16.23 23.99 -7.45
N VAL A 356 -14.97 23.61 -7.65
CA VAL A 356 -14.56 22.21 -7.83
C VAL A 356 -14.90 21.37 -6.61
N ILE A 357 -14.61 21.86 -5.41
CA ILE A 357 -14.90 21.17 -4.14
C ILE A 357 -16.42 20.98 -3.98
N LYS A 358 -17.19 22.06 -4.12
CA LYS A 358 -18.67 21.98 -3.98
C LYS A 358 -19.29 21.05 -5.03
N ALA A 359 -18.82 21.09 -6.28
CA ALA A 359 -19.28 20.20 -7.32
C ALA A 359 -18.93 18.73 -7.03
N ALA A 360 -17.73 18.47 -6.49
CA ALA A 360 -17.32 17.13 -6.10
C ALA A 360 -18.21 16.55 -4.98
N ILE A 361 -18.48 17.32 -3.93
CA ILE A 361 -19.37 16.88 -2.85
C ILE A 361 -20.81 16.70 -3.33
N ALA A 362 -21.30 17.55 -4.24
CA ALA A 362 -22.62 17.38 -4.84
C ALA A 362 -22.76 16.04 -5.57
N GLN A 363 -21.69 15.52 -6.20
CA GLN A 363 -21.74 14.21 -6.82
C GLN A 363 -21.86 13.08 -5.78
N VAL A 364 -21.22 13.17 -4.64
CA VAL A 364 -21.36 12.18 -3.56
C VAL A 364 -22.77 12.24 -2.97
N ARG A 365 -23.34 13.45 -2.78
CA ARG A 365 -24.75 13.63 -2.37
C ARG A 365 -25.70 12.99 -3.36
N GLY A 366 -25.49 13.19 -4.68
CA GLY A 366 -26.29 12.54 -5.71
C GLY A 366 -26.28 11.01 -5.61
N VAL A 367 -25.14 10.41 -5.29
CA VAL A 367 -25.05 8.96 -5.04
C VAL A 367 -25.84 8.57 -3.77
N ALA A 368 -25.75 9.35 -2.70
CA ALA A 368 -26.49 9.12 -1.46
C ALA A 368 -28.02 9.22 -1.65
N GLU A 369 -28.50 10.03 -2.60
CA GLU A 369 -29.89 10.13 -3.03
C GLU A 369 -30.35 8.98 -3.95
N GLY A 370 -29.45 8.08 -4.30
CA GLY A 370 -29.74 6.91 -5.15
C GLY A 370 -29.52 7.12 -6.65
N ASN A 371 -28.89 8.22 -7.07
CA ASN A 371 -28.57 8.49 -8.48
C ASN A 371 -27.42 7.63 -9.00
N VAL A 372 -27.54 6.30 -8.85
CA VAL A 372 -26.57 5.31 -9.33
C VAL A 372 -27.29 4.26 -10.15
N SER A 373 -26.80 4.00 -11.36
CA SER A 373 -27.33 2.94 -12.21
C SER A 373 -26.73 1.58 -11.83
N GLU A 374 -27.47 0.51 -12.08
CA GLU A 374 -26.97 -0.85 -11.91
C GLU A 374 -25.75 -1.13 -12.80
N ALA A 375 -25.70 -0.52 -13.97
CA ALA A 375 -24.55 -0.58 -14.88
C ALA A 375 -23.30 0.07 -14.26
N ASP A 376 -23.43 1.18 -13.51
CA ASP A 376 -22.31 1.82 -12.81
C ASP A 376 -21.77 0.93 -11.71
N ILE A 377 -22.65 0.27 -10.95
CA ILE A 377 -22.29 -0.66 -9.89
C ILE A 377 -21.56 -1.89 -10.45
N SER A 378 -22.13 -2.48 -11.51
CA SER A 378 -21.52 -3.65 -12.17
C SER A 378 -20.12 -3.31 -12.72
N ARG A 379 -19.98 -2.15 -13.37
CA ARG A 379 -18.68 -1.66 -13.84
C ARG A 379 -17.70 -1.47 -12.68
N ALA A 380 -18.11 -0.81 -11.61
CA ALA A 380 -17.26 -0.56 -10.46
C ALA A 380 -16.81 -1.85 -9.77
N LYS A 381 -17.71 -2.83 -9.59
CA LYS A 381 -17.35 -4.16 -9.07
C LYS A 381 -16.30 -4.85 -9.95
N ASN A 382 -16.48 -4.82 -11.27
CA ASN A 382 -15.51 -5.40 -12.19
C ASN A 382 -14.16 -4.69 -12.13
N GLN A 383 -14.12 -3.36 -11.92
CA GLN A 383 -12.88 -2.62 -11.71
C GLN A 383 -12.18 -3.02 -10.42
N VAL A 384 -12.90 -3.12 -9.30
CA VAL A 384 -12.34 -3.56 -8.01
C VAL A 384 -11.77 -4.97 -8.13
N LYS A 385 -12.54 -5.90 -8.73
CA LYS A 385 -12.08 -7.29 -8.95
C LYS A 385 -10.84 -7.37 -9.84
N SER A 386 -10.83 -6.63 -10.94
CA SER A 386 -9.68 -6.61 -11.86
C SER A 386 -8.42 -6.06 -11.19
N GLU A 387 -8.55 -4.99 -10.43
CA GLU A 387 -7.41 -4.40 -9.70
C GLU A 387 -6.87 -5.36 -8.63
N TYR A 388 -7.77 -5.98 -7.87
CA TYR A 388 -7.38 -7.00 -6.89
C TYR A 388 -6.64 -8.16 -7.54
N LEU A 389 -7.18 -8.75 -8.62
CA LEU A 389 -6.52 -9.85 -9.30
C LEU A 389 -5.19 -9.45 -9.93
N MET A 390 -5.11 -8.25 -10.54
CA MET A 390 -3.85 -7.74 -11.10
C MET A 390 -2.80 -7.47 -10.02
N SER A 391 -3.20 -7.05 -8.82
CA SER A 391 -2.25 -6.89 -7.71
C SER A 391 -1.65 -8.23 -7.27
N LEU A 392 -2.42 -9.32 -7.32
CA LEU A 392 -1.94 -10.67 -6.97
C LEU A 392 -1.00 -11.28 -8.01
N GLU A 393 -0.93 -10.76 -9.23
CA GLU A 393 0.02 -11.24 -10.25
C GLU A 393 1.46 -10.76 -9.97
N SER A 394 1.62 -9.67 -9.24
CA SER A 394 2.93 -9.19 -8.81
C SER A 394 3.37 -9.90 -7.53
N SER A 395 4.65 -10.26 -7.44
CA SER A 395 5.20 -10.89 -6.22
C SER A 395 5.06 -9.98 -5.01
N GLU A 396 5.22 -8.67 -5.18
CA GLU A 396 5.09 -7.67 -4.12
C GLU A 396 3.64 -7.60 -3.62
N GLY A 397 2.66 -7.44 -4.53
CA GLY A 397 1.24 -7.37 -4.14
C GLY A 397 0.74 -8.68 -3.51
N LEU A 398 1.17 -9.83 -4.02
CA LEU A 398 0.83 -11.12 -3.44
C LEU A 398 1.46 -11.31 -2.05
N MET A 399 2.71 -10.88 -1.85
CA MET A 399 3.40 -10.88 -0.56
C MET A 399 2.66 -10.01 0.44
N GLU A 400 2.28 -8.79 0.04
CA GLU A 400 1.55 -7.85 0.89
C GLU A 400 0.18 -8.39 1.29
N GLU A 401 -0.57 -8.96 0.36
CA GLU A 401 -1.89 -9.55 0.63
C GLU A 401 -1.81 -10.72 1.61
N ILE A 402 -0.90 -11.68 1.37
CA ILE A 402 -0.71 -12.82 2.27
C ILE A 402 -0.24 -12.33 3.64
N GLY A 403 0.69 -11.38 3.67
CA GLY A 403 1.25 -10.83 4.90
C GLY A 403 0.23 -10.07 5.73
N ALA A 404 -0.57 -9.23 5.11
CA ALA A 404 -1.64 -8.47 5.78
C ALA A 404 -2.69 -9.41 6.39
N GLN A 405 -3.14 -10.43 5.64
CA GLN A 405 -4.10 -11.41 6.14
C GLN A 405 -3.49 -12.29 7.25
N ALA A 406 -2.27 -12.81 7.06
CA ALA A 406 -1.60 -13.62 8.07
C ALA A 406 -1.39 -12.84 9.38
N LEU A 407 -1.03 -11.56 9.28
CA LEU A 407 -0.81 -10.70 10.44
C LEU A 407 -2.11 -10.36 11.19
N THR A 408 -3.23 -10.20 10.48
CA THR A 408 -4.51 -9.78 11.05
C THR A 408 -5.35 -10.94 11.56
N THR A 409 -5.49 -11.99 10.75
CA THR A 409 -6.43 -13.11 11.00
C THR A 409 -5.73 -14.42 11.31
N ALA A 410 -4.39 -14.51 11.13
CA ALA A 410 -3.63 -15.76 11.17
C ALA A 410 -4.17 -16.83 10.19
N ALA A 411 -4.83 -16.41 9.12
CA ALA A 411 -5.43 -17.24 8.09
C ALA A 411 -5.29 -16.56 6.72
N TYR A 412 -5.52 -17.30 5.66
CA TYR A 412 -5.57 -16.76 4.31
C TYR A 412 -6.92 -17.07 3.66
N GLN A 413 -7.57 -16.05 3.14
CA GLN A 413 -8.77 -16.18 2.33
C GLN A 413 -8.40 -16.29 0.86
N LEU A 414 -8.92 -17.30 0.20
CA LEU A 414 -8.70 -17.48 -1.24
C LEU A 414 -9.27 -16.29 -2.03
N PRO A 415 -8.66 -15.93 -3.16
CA PRO A 415 -9.13 -14.84 -4.02
C PRO A 415 -10.61 -14.94 -4.39
N ASP A 416 -11.09 -16.17 -4.64
CA ASP A 416 -12.50 -16.41 -4.97
C ASP A 416 -13.47 -15.95 -3.86
N ALA A 417 -13.08 -16.12 -2.59
CA ALA A 417 -13.89 -15.65 -1.47
C ALA A 417 -13.95 -14.12 -1.41
N VAL A 418 -12.83 -13.44 -1.70
CA VAL A 418 -12.77 -11.97 -1.79
C VAL A 418 -13.63 -11.47 -2.96
N LEU A 419 -13.55 -12.14 -4.14
CA LEU A 419 -14.37 -11.80 -5.29
C LEU A 419 -15.87 -11.96 -4.99
N GLN A 420 -16.26 -13.03 -4.29
CA GLN A 420 -17.64 -13.25 -3.86
C GLN A 420 -18.11 -12.17 -2.88
N ALA A 421 -17.24 -11.73 -1.96
CA ALA A 421 -17.57 -10.63 -1.05
C ALA A 421 -17.78 -9.30 -1.78
N ILE A 422 -17.02 -9.02 -2.85
CA ILE A 422 -17.23 -7.86 -3.72
C ILE A 422 -18.54 -7.99 -4.50
N ASP A 423 -18.85 -9.18 -5.02
CA ASP A 423 -20.09 -9.42 -5.76
C ASP A 423 -21.35 -9.31 -4.86
N ALA A 424 -21.23 -9.61 -3.59
CA ALA A 424 -22.31 -9.52 -2.62
C ALA A 424 -22.72 -8.06 -2.29
N VAL A 425 -21.88 -7.05 -2.59
CA VAL A 425 -22.22 -5.63 -2.35
C VAL A 425 -23.46 -5.24 -3.14
N THR A 426 -24.47 -4.70 -2.49
CA THR A 426 -25.72 -4.25 -3.12
C THR A 426 -25.71 -2.76 -3.44
N GLN A 427 -26.69 -2.29 -4.21
CA GLN A 427 -26.89 -0.85 -4.44
C GLN A 427 -27.19 -0.12 -3.13
N ASP A 428 -27.97 -0.73 -2.24
CA ASP A 428 -28.31 -0.15 -0.95
C ASP A 428 -27.08 0.02 -0.05
N ASP A 429 -26.12 -0.89 -0.10
CA ASP A 429 -24.85 -0.78 0.63
C ASP A 429 -24.02 0.41 0.14
N VAL A 430 -23.96 0.61 -1.18
CA VAL A 430 -23.26 1.77 -1.79
C VAL A 430 -23.94 3.09 -1.41
N VAL A 431 -25.26 3.14 -1.45
CA VAL A 431 -26.05 4.32 -1.04
C VAL A 431 -25.87 4.59 0.44
N LYS A 432 -25.85 3.54 1.28
CA LYS A 432 -25.59 3.66 2.71
C LYS A 432 -24.20 4.21 2.99
N ALA A 433 -23.17 3.71 2.31
CA ALA A 433 -21.80 4.21 2.41
C ALA A 433 -21.71 5.70 2.00
N ALA A 434 -22.38 6.10 0.92
CA ALA A 434 -22.45 7.49 0.49
C ALA A 434 -23.18 8.38 1.51
N LYS A 435 -24.28 7.90 2.12
CA LYS A 435 -24.98 8.60 3.21
C LYS A 435 -24.10 8.76 4.44
N GLN A 436 -23.36 7.72 4.81
CA GLN A 436 -22.41 7.79 5.93
C GLN A 436 -21.36 8.89 5.69
N PHE A 437 -20.88 9.04 4.46
CA PHE A 437 -20.03 10.19 4.13
C PHE A 437 -20.80 11.51 4.24
N VAL A 438 -22.01 11.64 3.69
CA VAL A 438 -22.75 12.91 3.66
C VAL A 438 -23.17 13.37 5.06
N ASP A 439 -23.66 12.46 5.89
CA ASP A 439 -24.19 12.75 7.23
C ASP A 439 -23.08 12.75 8.30
N GLY A 440 -21.97 12.10 8.02
CA GLY A 440 -20.84 11.99 8.93
C GLY A 440 -20.12 13.31 9.17
N LYS A 441 -19.45 13.42 10.32
CA LYS A 441 -18.59 14.55 10.61
C LYS A 441 -17.46 14.63 9.57
N LYS A 442 -17.22 15.81 9.00
CA LYS A 442 -16.21 16.01 7.98
C LYS A 442 -14.85 16.35 8.58
N THR A 443 -13.83 15.95 7.85
CA THR A 443 -12.44 16.39 8.04
C THR A 443 -11.94 16.95 6.72
N MET A 444 -11.23 18.06 6.77
CA MET A 444 -10.61 18.67 5.59
C MET A 444 -9.13 18.94 5.84
N ALA A 445 -8.32 18.62 4.86
CA ALA A 445 -6.94 19.10 4.78
C ALA A 445 -6.73 19.77 3.42
N ALA A 446 -6.18 20.97 3.44
CA ALA A 446 -5.94 21.74 2.22
C ALA A 446 -4.55 22.38 2.22
N SER A 447 -3.91 22.42 1.06
CA SER A 447 -2.60 23.05 0.82
C SER A 447 -2.63 23.82 -0.50
N GLY A 448 -2.10 25.03 -0.54
CA GLY A 448 -2.08 25.90 -1.71
C GLY A 448 -2.44 27.32 -1.36
N HIS A 449 -2.83 28.11 -2.36
CA HIS A 449 -3.38 29.45 -2.19
C HIS A 449 -4.88 29.37 -1.83
N LEU A 450 -5.21 29.37 -0.53
CA LEU A 450 -6.50 28.93 0.00
C LEU A 450 -7.57 30.04 0.15
N VAL A 451 -7.38 31.23 -0.46
CA VAL A 451 -8.31 32.36 -0.30
C VAL A 451 -9.75 32.02 -0.73
N ASN A 452 -9.90 31.30 -1.85
CA ASN A 452 -11.19 30.89 -2.40
C ASN A 452 -11.60 29.46 -2.01
N THR A 453 -10.87 28.82 -1.12
CA THR A 453 -11.17 27.46 -0.66
C THR A 453 -12.16 27.53 0.49
N PRO A 454 -13.33 26.88 0.41
CA PRO A 454 -14.32 26.89 1.46
C PRO A 454 -13.81 26.24 2.73
N PHE A 455 -14.38 26.58 3.88
CA PHE A 455 -14.16 25.88 5.12
C PHE A 455 -15.00 24.59 5.16
N VAL A 456 -14.61 23.67 6.05
CA VAL A 456 -15.25 22.34 6.14
C VAL A 456 -16.74 22.41 6.49
N ASP A 457 -17.17 23.46 7.19
CA ASP A 457 -18.56 23.73 7.57
C ASP A 457 -19.39 24.40 6.47
N GLU A 458 -18.74 24.88 5.42
CA GLU A 458 -19.41 25.47 4.25
C GLU A 458 -19.68 24.44 3.12
N VAL A 459 -19.28 23.17 3.32
CA VAL A 459 -19.29 22.11 2.31
C VAL A 459 -20.30 20.95 2.63
#